data_ebaea53eb0e75b2bd46f9c1d1d745266
#
_entry.id   ebaea53eb0e75b2bd46f9c1d1d745266
#
_cell.length_a   1.000
_cell.length_b   1.000
_cell.length_c   1.000
_cell.angle_alpha   90.00
_cell.angle_beta   90.00
_cell.angle_gamma   90.00
#
_symmetry.space_group_name_H-M   'P 1'
#
loop_
_entity.id
_entity.type
_entity.pdbx_description
1 polymer ?
#
loop_
_entity_poly.entity_id
_entity_poly.type
_entity_poly.pdbx_seq_one_letter_code
_entity_poly.pdbx_strand_id
1 'polypeptide(L)'
;MTDKSKKDVSEAEKHIDFGFIKVEEAKKEEKVREVFDSVAPKYDLMNDILSFSMHRGWKHRCIREAEVTRGMKLLDIASGTCDLAIAFAHRTNAENITATDINYEMLSYGRQRLEQLGLNCQVIQADAEHLPFEDNAFDRVTVSFGIRNMTHKDRALAEMLRVLKPGGKLLVLEFSKCAPLLK
;
A
#
# COMPACT_ATOMS: atom_id res chain seq x y z
N MET A 1 16.23 48.91 -29.45
CA MET A 1 15.10 48.92 -28.50
C MET A 1 14.69 47.47 -28.25
N THR A 2 15.09 46.99 -27.11
CA THR A 2 15.09 45.60 -26.70
C THR A 2 13.80 45.31 -25.97
N ASP A 3 13.03 44.38 -26.50
CA ASP A 3 11.85 43.86 -25.82
C ASP A 3 12.29 42.76 -24.83
N LYS A 4 12.18 43.07 -23.55
CA LYS A 4 12.34 42.14 -22.42
C LYS A 4 10.95 41.85 -21.88
N SER A 5 10.35 40.74 -22.29
CA SER A 5 9.24 40.12 -21.53
C SER A 5 9.32 38.61 -21.62
N LYS A 6 10.32 38.02 -20.94
CA LYS A 6 10.22 36.64 -20.51
C LYS A 6 9.42 36.67 -19.20
N LYS A 7 8.14 36.29 -19.29
CA LYS A 7 7.31 35.97 -18.15
C LYS A 7 7.91 34.79 -17.40
N ASP A 8 8.25 35.02 -16.16
CA ASP A 8 8.43 34.00 -15.16
C ASP A 8 7.12 33.23 -15.02
N VAL A 9 7.07 32.02 -15.53
CA VAL A 9 6.05 31.03 -15.18
C VAL A 9 6.49 30.47 -13.84
N SER A 10 6.04 31.07 -12.74
CA SER A 10 6.14 30.46 -11.43
C SER A 10 5.42 29.11 -11.50
N GLU A 11 6.17 28.03 -11.38
CA GLU A 11 5.60 26.72 -11.09
C GLU A 11 4.82 26.86 -9.79
N ALA A 12 3.51 26.86 -9.91
CA ALA A 12 2.62 26.85 -8.74
C ALA A 12 2.91 25.55 -7.99
N GLU A 13 3.51 25.65 -6.81
CA GLU A 13 3.77 24.51 -5.93
C GLU A 13 2.46 23.77 -5.70
N LYS A 14 2.36 22.56 -6.27
CA LYS A 14 1.20 21.69 -6.05
C LYS A 14 1.21 21.20 -4.62
N HIS A 15 0.19 21.58 -3.87
CA HIS A 15 -0.04 21.10 -2.52
C HIS A 15 -1.01 19.93 -2.53
N ILE A 16 -0.63 18.83 -1.89
CA ILE A 16 -1.43 17.60 -1.79
C ILE A 16 -1.66 17.21 -0.33
N ASP A 17 -2.69 16.40 -0.09
CA ASP A 17 -3.09 16.00 1.24
C ASP A 17 -2.09 15.03 1.89
N PHE A 18 -1.69 15.35 3.13
CA PHE A 18 -0.93 14.48 4.02
C PHE A 18 -1.67 14.41 5.38
N GLY A 19 -2.54 13.42 5.53
CA GLY A 19 -3.42 13.32 6.69
C GLY A 19 -4.35 14.54 6.79
N PHE A 20 -4.17 15.35 7.84
CA PHE A 20 -4.95 16.57 8.09
C PHE A 20 -4.26 17.87 7.63
N ILE A 21 -3.07 17.77 7.05
CA ILE A 21 -2.27 18.91 6.57
C ILE A 21 -2.01 18.82 5.07
N LYS A 22 -1.81 19.97 4.44
CA LYS A 22 -1.36 20.05 3.04
C LYS A 22 0.15 20.20 3.02
N VAL A 23 0.82 19.45 2.14
CA VAL A 23 2.25 19.50 1.92
C VAL A 23 2.55 19.66 0.44
N GLU A 24 3.73 20.19 0.11
CA GLU A 24 4.23 20.21 -1.25
C GLU A 24 4.37 18.76 -1.78
N GLU A 25 3.97 18.54 -3.02
CA GLU A 25 4.00 17.22 -3.66
C GLU A 25 5.38 16.56 -3.55
N ALA A 26 6.44 17.31 -3.81
CA ALA A 26 7.81 16.83 -3.74
C ALA A 26 8.29 16.40 -2.33
N LYS A 27 7.64 16.90 -1.27
CA LYS A 27 8.01 16.60 0.12
C LYS A 27 7.12 15.53 0.77
N LYS A 28 6.06 15.08 0.09
CA LYS A 28 5.13 14.10 0.66
C LYS A 28 5.80 12.76 0.89
N GLU A 29 6.52 12.25 -0.10
CA GLU A 29 7.18 10.94 -0.01
C GLU A 29 8.22 10.90 1.10
N GLU A 30 9.02 11.97 1.24
CA GLU A 30 10.03 12.08 2.29
C GLU A 30 9.39 12.08 3.68
N LYS A 31 8.33 12.87 3.89
CA LYS A 31 7.61 12.91 5.16
C LYS A 31 6.91 11.59 5.50
N VAL A 32 6.32 10.93 4.51
CA VAL A 32 5.72 9.61 4.69
C VAL A 32 6.81 8.63 5.14
N ARG A 33 7.97 8.61 4.47
CA ARG A 33 9.08 7.73 4.81
C ARG A 33 9.61 7.98 6.22
N GLU A 34 9.89 9.22 6.60
CA GLU A 34 10.38 9.58 7.94
C GLU A 34 9.45 9.08 9.06
N VAL A 35 8.13 9.25 8.87
CA VAL A 35 7.15 8.77 9.85
C VAL A 35 7.22 7.24 9.99
N PHE A 36 7.23 6.50 8.88
CA PHE A 36 7.24 5.04 8.92
C PHE A 36 8.56 4.46 9.41
N ASP A 37 9.70 5.06 9.06
CA ASP A 37 11.03 4.65 9.56
C ASP A 37 11.10 4.74 11.09
N SER A 38 10.50 5.79 11.66
CA SER A 38 10.51 6.00 13.12
C SER A 38 9.62 5.02 13.90
N VAL A 39 8.59 4.47 13.26
CA VAL A 39 7.57 3.65 13.94
C VAL A 39 7.59 2.18 13.54
N ALA A 40 8.41 1.76 12.57
CA ALA A 40 8.41 0.41 12.03
C ALA A 40 8.37 -0.70 13.10
N PRO A 41 9.20 -0.70 14.16
CA PRO A 41 9.19 -1.74 15.18
C PRO A 41 7.94 -1.74 16.09
N LYS A 42 7.20 -0.63 16.13
CA LYS A 42 6.00 -0.45 16.98
C LYS A 42 4.73 -0.23 16.17
N TYR A 43 4.82 -0.36 14.85
CA TYR A 43 3.73 -0.02 13.94
C TYR A 43 2.45 -0.80 14.24
N ASP A 44 2.56 -2.12 14.43
CA ASP A 44 1.41 -2.96 14.71
C ASP A 44 0.79 -2.63 16.08
N LEU A 45 1.61 -2.36 17.10
CA LEU A 45 1.13 -1.94 18.42
C LEU A 45 0.43 -0.59 18.36
N MET A 46 0.97 0.36 17.60
CA MET A 46 0.36 1.68 17.43
C MET A 46 -0.99 1.56 16.72
N ASN A 47 -1.08 0.73 15.68
CA ASN A 47 -2.34 0.46 14.99
C ASN A 47 -3.36 -0.22 15.90
N ASP A 48 -2.94 -1.17 16.74
CA ASP A 48 -3.80 -1.82 17.74
C ASP A 48 -4.40 -0.77 18.71
N ILE A 49 -3.58 0.13 19.22
CA ILE A 49 -4.02 1.17 20.16
C ILE A 49 -4.96 2.16 19.48
N LEU A 50 -4.57 2.71 18.32
CA LEU A 50 -5.33 3.75 17.62
C LEU A 50 -6.68 3.25 17.06
N SER A 51 -6.78 1.97 16.71
CA SER A 51 -8.00 1.38 16.17
C SER A 51 -8.78 0.53 17.18
N PHE A 52 -8.38 0.49 18.47
CA PHE A 52 -8.92 -0.45 19.45
C PHE A 52 -8.94 -1.88 18.90
N SER A 53 -7.89 -2.30 18.19
CA SER A 53 -7.77 -3.60 17.52
C SER A 53 -8.82 -3.89 16.44
N MET A 54 -9.68 -2.95 16.10
CA MET A 54 -10.72 -3.14 15.05
C MET A 54 -10.11 -3.41 13.68
N HIS A 55 -8.91 -2.88 13.39
CA HIS A 55 -8.21 -3.13 12.12
C HIS A 55 -7.98 -4.63 11.88
N ARG A 56 -7.84 -5.45 12.92
CA ARG A 56 -7.71 -6.91 12.80
C ARG A 56 -8.98 -7.53 12.23
N GLY A 57 -10.15 -7.10 12.71
CA GLY A 57 -11.45 -7.54 12.18
C GLY A 57 -11.63 -7.15 10.71
N TRP A 58 -11.22 -5.94 10.33
CA TRP A 58 -11.28 -5.46 8.95
C TRP A 58 -10.31 -6.22 8.04
N LYS A 59 -9.07 -6.49 8.50
CA LYS A 59 -8.12 -7.36 7.78
C LYS A 59 -8.70 -8.76 7.58
N HIS A 60 -9.29 -9.37 8.62
CA HIS A 60 -9.97 -10.68 8.50
C HIS A 60 -11.10 -10.67 7.47
N ARG A 61 -11.90 -9.59 7.42
CA ARG A 61 -12.93 -9.44 6.40
C ARG A 61 -12.30 -9.33 5.01
N CYS A 62 -11.28 -8.50 4.83
CA CYS A 62 -10.55 -8.36 3.57
C CYS A 62 -10.03 -9.72 3.07
N ILE A 63 -9.41 -10.52 3.95
CA ILE A 63 -8.90 -11.85 3.63
C ILE A 63 -10.03 -12.80 3.20
N ARG A 64 -11.19 -12.71 3.82
CA ARG A 64 -12.35 -13.54 3.44
C ARG A 64 -12.91 -13.13 2.08
N GLU A 65 -13.10 -11.82 1.86
CA GLU A 65 -13.65 -11.28 0.61
C GLU A 65 -12.68 -11.48 -0.58
N ALA A 66 -11.39 -11.64 -0.31
CA ALA A 66 -10.38 -11.95 -1.33
C ALA A 66 -10.61 -13.33 -1.97
N GLU A 67 -11.29 -14.25 -1.29
CA GLU A 67 -11.57 -15.61 -1.78
C GLU A 67 -10.32 -16.27 -2.38
N VAL A 68 -9.19 -16.10 -1.70
CA VAL A 68 -7.92 -16.69 -2.12
C VAL A 68 -7.99 -18.19 -1.95
N THR A 69 -7.64 -18.93 -3.00
CA THR A 69 -7.55 -20.39 -3.00
C THR A 69 -6.13 -20.84 -3.31
N ARG A 70 -5.86 -22.11 -3.05
CA ARG A 70 -4.54 -22.70 -3.27
C ARG A 70 -4.08 -22.54 -4.71
N GLY A 71 -2.86 -22.06 -4.92
CA GLY A 71 -2.26 -21.85 -6.24
C GLY A 71 -2.51 -20.49 -6.86
N MET A 72 -3.41 -19.65 -6.29
CA MET A 72 -3.58 -18.28 -6.76
C MET A 72 -2.36 -17.43 -6.44
N LYS A 73 -1.96 -16.59 -7.38
CA LYS A 73 -0.92 -15.56 -7.20
C LYS A 73 -1.54 -14.30 -6.62
N LEU A 74 -0.98 -13.83 -5.52
CA LEU A 74 -1.43 -12.65 -4.78
C LEU A 74 -0.32 -11.60 -4.71
N LEU A 75 -0.67 -10.36 -4.98
CA LEU A 75 0.17 -9.19 -4.73
C LEU A 75 -0.42 -8.36 -3.57
N ASP A 76 0.37 -8.15 -2.54
CA ASP A 76 0.04 -7.26 -1.42
C ASP A 76 0.87 -5.99 -1.52
N ILE A 77 0.19 -4.86 -1.77
CA ILE A 77 0.81 -3.55 -2.03
C ILE A 77 0.75 -2.71 -0.76
N ALA A 78 1.80 -1.93 -0.50
CA ALA A 78 2.01 -1.22 0.75
C ALA A 78 1.89 -2.20 1.94
N SER A 79 2.58 -3.32 1.82
CA SER A 79 2.49 -4.47 2.73
C SER A 79 3.07 -4.18 4.11
N GLY A 80 3.93 -3.18 4.22
CA GLY A 80 4.55 -2.75 5.46
C GLY A 80 5.26 -3.90 6.17
N THR A 81 4.75 -4.27 7.35
CA THR A 81 5.26 -5.38 8.17
C THR A 81 4.79 -6.77 7.71
N CYS A 82 4.22 -6.88 6.51
CA CYS A 82 3.73 -8.11 5.87
C CYS A 82 2.59 -8.83 6.60
N ASP A 83 1.78 -8.13 7.38
CA ASP A 83 0.69 -8.71 8.18
C ASP A 83 -0.35 -9.44 7.31
N LEU A 84 -0.79 -8.81 6.21
CA LEU A 84 -1.73 -9.41 5.27
C LEU A 84 -1.09 -10.57 4.50
N ALA A 85 0.14 -10.42 4.04
CA ALA A 85 0.88 -11.48 3.35
C ALA A 85 1.00 -12.74 4.23
N ILE A 86 1.35 -12.58 5.52
CA ILE A 86 1.39 -13.68 6.51
C ILE A 86 0.01 -14.34 6.64
N ALA A 87 -1.04 -13.54 6.77
CA ALA A 87 -2.39 -14.07 6.94
C ALA A 87 -2.90 -14.81 5.68
N PHE A 88 -2.51 -14.39 4.49
CA PHE A 88 -2.81 -15.08 3.24
C PHE A 88 -1.99 -16.36 3.05
N ALA A 89 -0.76 -16.43 3.57
CA ALA A 89 0.08 -17.63 3.48
C ALA A 89 -0.57 -18.86 4.13
N HIS A 90 -1.51 -18.69 5.05
CA HIS A 90 -2.31 -19.77 5.60
C HIS A 90 -3.46 -20.24 4.68
N ARG A 91 -3.71 -19.57 3.56
CA ARG A 91 -4.82 -19.85 2.63
C ARG A 91 -4.38 -20.26 1.23
N THR A 92 -3.18 -19.84 0.84
CA THR A 92 -2.51 -20.25 -0.40
C THR A 92 -1.07 -20.65 -0.10
N ASN A 93 -0.29 -21.02 -1.12
CA ASN A 93 1.12 -21.28 -0.93
C ASN A 93 1.85 -19.94 -0.72
N ALA A 94 2.71 -19.84 0.30
CA ALA A 94 3.48 -18.64 0.61
C ALA A 94 4.31 -18.14 -0.60
N GLU A 95 4.86 -19.05 -1.39
CA GLU A 95 5.62 -18.78 -2.63
C GLU A 95 4.81 -18.08 -3.72
N ASN A 96 3.47 -18.14 -3.66
CA ASN A 96 2.57 -17.44 -4.58
C ASN A 96 2.21 -16.02 -4.09
N ILE A 97 2.75 -15.59 -2.97
CA ILE A 97 2.50 -14.26 -2.40
C ILE A 97 3.71 -13.38 -2.66
N THR A 98 3.45 -12.21 -3.23
CA THR A 98 4.42 -11.13 -3.39
C THR A 98 3.98 -9.97 -2.52
N ALA A 99 4.82 -9.57 -1.59
CA ALA A 99 4.64 -8.38 -0.75
C ALA A 99 5.51 -7.24 -1.27
N THR A 100 4.93 -6.06 -1.45
CA THR A 100 5.66 -4.87 -1.89
C THR A 100 5.40 -3.67 -1.00
N ASP A 101 6.43 -2.88 -0.78
CA ASP A 101 6.34 -1.57 -0.13
C ASP A 101 7.40 -0.63 -0.70
N ILE A 102 7.13 0.66 -0.68
CA ILE A 102 8.13 1.67 -1.05
C ILE A 102 9.14 1.89 0.08
N ASN A 103 8.71 1.68 1.34
CA ASN A 103 9.54 1.85 2.53
C ASN A 103 10.35 0.59 2.81
N TYR A 104 11.67 0.70 2.66
CA TYR A 104 12.61 -0.40 2.85
C TYR A 104 12.64 -0.93 4.29
N GLU A 105 12.58 -0.05 5.30
CA GLU A 105 12.67 -0.42 6.71
C GLU A 105 11.46 -1.27 7.14
N MET A 106 10.25 -0.83 6.76
CA MET A 106 9.02 -1.59 7.00
C MET A 106 9.08 -2.96 6.34
N LEU A 107 9.53 -3.00 5.10
CA LEU A 107 9.61 -4.23 4.32
C LEU A 107 10.69 -5.18 4.84
N SER A 108 11.82 -4.64 5.30
CA SER A 108 12.90 -5.41 5.95
C SER A 108 12.41 -6.10 7.23
N TYR A 109 11.68 -5.37 8.05
CA TYR A 109 11.04 -5.94 9.25
C TYR A 109 10.00 -7.01 8.88
N GLY A 110 9.18 -6.77 7.86
CA GLY A 110 8.23 -7.75 7.34
C GLY A 110 8.91 -9.03 6.85
N ARG A 111 10.04 -8.90 6.13
CA ARG A 111 10.86 -10.03 5.68
C ARG A 111 11.35 -10.88 6.84
N GLN A 112 11.91 -10.26 7.89
CA GLN A 112 12.36 -10.97 9.08
C GLN A 112 11.22 -11.76 9.75
N ARG A 113 10.01 -11.19 9.82
CA ARG A 113 8.83 -11.89 10.35
C ARG A 113 8.45 -13.11 9.50
N LEU A 114 8.47 -12.98 8.18
CA LEU A 114 8.20 -14.09 7.26
C LEU A 114 9.23 -15.21 7.44
N GLU A 115 10.51 -14.88 7.53
CA GLU A 115 11.60 -15.84 7.77
C GLU A 115 11.44 -16.57 9.11
N GLN A 116 11.12 -15.84 10.20
CA GLN A 116 10.87 -16.43 11.53
C GLN A 116 9.69 -17.41 11.52
N LEU A 117 8.71 -17.20 10.64
CA LEU A 117 7.54 -18.07 10.48
C LEU A 117 7.77 -19.19 9.45
N GLY A 118 8.95 -19.25 8.81
CA GLY A 118 9.25 -20.21 7.76
C GLY A 118 8.40 -20.01 6.48
N LEU A 119 7.92 -18.81 6.23
CA LEU A 119 7.08 -18.46 5.08
C LEU A 119 7.93 -17.89 3.93
N ASN A 120 7.98 -18.59 2.81
CA ASN A 120 8.77 -18.22 1.64
C ASN A 120 7.96 -17.31 0.68
N CYS A 121 7.54 -16.12 1.16
CA CYS A 121 6.91 -15.12 0.32
C CYS A 121 7.98 -14.29 -0.43
N GLN A 122 7.67 -13.84 -1.64
CA GLN A 122 8.49 -12.85 -2.32
C GLN A 122 8.32 -11.48 -1.66
N VAL A 123 9.43 -10.78 -1.43
CA VAL A 123 9.42 -9.44 -0.80
C VAL A 123 10.25 -8.50 -1.66
N ILE A 124 9.59 -7.51 -2.28
CA ILE A 124 10.18 -6.64 -3.30
C ILE A 124 9.90 -5.19 -2.94
N GLN A 125 10.96 -4.36 -2.85
CA GLN A 125 10.76 -2.92 -2.73
C GLN A 125 10.25 -2.37 -4.07
N ALA A 126 9.08 -1.73 -4.05
CA ALA A 126 8.47 -1.18 -5.26
C ALA A 126 7.57 0.02 -4.94
N ASP A 127 7.51 0.94 -5.90
CA ASP A 127 6.54 2.01 -5.94
C ASP A 127 5.23 1.49 -6.55
N ALA A 128 4.12 1.69 -5.85
CA ALA A 128 2.80 1.27 -6.32
C ALA A 128 2.34 2.01 -7.59
N GLU A 129 2.94 3.16 -7.89
CA GLU A 129 2.68 3.94 -9.10
C GLU A 129 3.46 3.43 -10.33
N HIS A 130 4.43 2.50 -10.12
CA HIS A 130 5.29 1.89 -11.16
C HIS A 130 5.67 0.47 -10.76
N LEU A 131 4.72 -0.44 -10.81
CA LEU A 131 4.92 -1.83 -10.37
C LEU A 131 5.83 -2.61 -11.32
N PRO A 132 6.89 -3.28 -10.84
CA PRO A 132 7.86 -4.00 -11.67
C PRO A 132 7.34 -5.41 -12.06
N PHE A 133 6.08 -5.51 -12.47
CA PHE A 133 5.44 -6.76 -12.85
C PHE A 133 4.81 -6.65 -14.23
N GLU A 134 4.68 -7.80 -14.89
CA GLU A 134 3.97 -7.90 -16.17
C GLU A 134 2.47 -7.70 -16.00
N ASP A 135 1.81 -7.38 -17.12
CA ASP A 135 0.36 -7.29 -17.18
C ASP A 135 -0.27 -8.65 -16.84
N ASN A 136 -1.40 -8.63 -16.16
CA ASN A 136 -2.18 -9.83 -15.84
C ASN A 136 -1.37 -10.92 -15.08
N ALA A 137 -0.46 -10.52 -14.19
CA ALA A 137 0.40 -11.44 -13.45
C ALA A 137 -0.29 -12.09 -12.23
N PHE A 138 -1.24 -11.40 -11.60
CA PHE A 138 -1.83 -11.78 -10.31
C PHE A 138 -3.32 -12.07 -10.38
N ASP A 139 -3.78 -13.06 -9.60
CA ASP A 139 -5.19 -13.40 -9.45
C ASP A 139 -5.89 -12.50 -8.42
N ARG A 140 -5.12 -11.98 -7.46
CA ARG A 140 -5.57 -11.07 -6.40
C ARG A 140 -4.54 -9.97 -6.18
N VAL A 141 -5.03 -8.75 -6.01
CA VAL A 141 -4.23 -7.61 -5.59
C VAL A 141 -4.88 -7.01 -4.36
N THR A 142 -4.09 -6.75 -3.33
CA THR A 142 -4.57 -6.14 -2.08
C THR A 142 -3.77 -4.90 -1.75
N VAL A 143 -4.43 -3.90 -1.18
CA VAL A 143 -3.79 -2.75 -0.53
C VAL A 143 -4.57 -2.43 0.75
N SER A 144 -3.86 -2.37 1.87
CA SER A 144 -4.48 -2.15 3.18
C SER A 144 -3.84 -0.95 3.89
N PHE A 145 -4.65 0.09 4.11
CA PHE A 145 -4.26 1.34 4.79
C PHE A 145 -3.08 2.08 4.17
N GLY A 146 -2.75 1.79 2.90
CA GLY A 146 -1.62 2.36 2.17
C GLY A 146 -2.00 3.40 1.11
N ILE A 147 -3.18 3.26 0.48
CA ILE A 147 -3.54 4.07 -0.69
C ILE A 147 -3.62 5.58 -0.39
N ARG A 148 -3.97 5.97 0.84
CA ARG A 148 -4.01 7.38 1.25
C ARG A 148 -2.63 8.05 1.21
N ASN A 149 -1.55 7.27 1.35
CA ASN A 149 -0.18 7.76 1.38
C ASN A 149 0.44 7.91 -0.02
N MET A 150 -0.16 7.29 -1.05
CA MET A 150 0.29 7.38 -2.44
C MET A 150 0.09 8.79 -2.98
N THR A 151 1.04 9.26 -3.77
CA THR A 151 1.04 10.60 -4.33
C THR A 151 0.00 10.72 -5.44
N HIS A 152 0.05 9.81 -6.42
CA HIS A 152 -0.91 9.74 -7.54
C HIS A 152 -1.74 8.46 -7.45
N LYS A 153 -2.83 8.53 -6.70
CA LYS A 153 -3.70 7.36 -6.44
C LYS A 153 -4.30 6.75 -7.71
N ASP A 154 -4.59 7.57 -8.69
CA ASP A 154 -5.07 7.17 -10.02
C ASP A 154 -4.05 6.32 -10.77
N ARG A 155 -2.77 6.69 -10.75
CA ARG A 155 -1.68 5.89 -11.31
C ARG A 155 -1.51 4.57 -10.58
N ALA A 156 -1.47 4.60 -9.26
CA ALA A 156 -1.36 3.39 -8.47
C ALA A 156 -2.52 2.43 -8.73
N LEU A 157 -3.76 2.93 -8.82
CA LEU A 157 -4.92 2.11 -9.18
C LEU A 157 -4.83 1.56 -10.60
N ALA A 158 -4.33 2.35 -11.56
CA ALA A 158 -4.10 1.87 -12.92
C ALA A 158 -3.06 0.73 -12.98
N GLU A 159 -1.95 0.86 -12.24
CA GLU A 159 -0.94 -0.18 -12.11
C GLU A 159 -1.48 -1.45 -11.43
N MET A 160 -2.27 -1.29 -10.35
CA MET A 160 -2.96 -2.41 -9.70
C MET A 160 -3.87 -3.16 -10.67
N LEU A 161 -4.61 -2.44 -11.51
CA LEU A 161 -5.48 -3.03 -12.53
C LEU A 161 -4.68 -3.67 -13.67
N ARG A 162 -3.56 -3.07 -14.07
CA ARG A 162 -2.69 -3.60 -15.14
C ARG A 162 -2.13 -4.97 -14.77
N VAL A 163 -1.63 -5.11 -13.55
CA VAL A 163 -1.03 -6.37 -13.08
C VAL A 163 -2.06 -7.43 -12.70
N LEU A 164 -3.34 -7.05 -12.56
CA LEU A 164 -4.42 -7.95 -12.20
C LEU A 164 -4.95 -8.68 -13.43
N LYS A 165 -5.10 -10.00 -13.35
CA LYS A 165 -5.68 -10.82 -14.41
C LYS A 165 -7.14 -10.45 -14.68
N PRO A 166 -7.63 -10.63 -15.92
CA PRO A 166 -9.06 -10.58 -16.19
C PRO A 166 -9.84 -11.51 -15.27
N GLY A 167 -10.89 -11.00 -14.61
CA GLY A 167 -11.65 -11.74 -13.59
C GLY A 167 -10.99 -11.82 -12.22
N GLY A 168 -9.80 -11.25 -12.06
CA GLY A 168 -9.15 -11.10 -10.76
C GLY A 168 -9.89 -10.10 -9.84
N LYS A 169 -9.50 -10.06 -8.57
CA LYS A 169 -10.10 -9.11 -7.60
C LYS A 169 -9.04 -8.17 -7.05
N LEU A 170 -9.33 -6.85 -7.10
CA LEU A 170 -8.62 -5.82 -6.35
C LEU A 170 -9.39 -5.54 -5.05
N LEU A 171 -8.71 -5.63 -3.91
CA LEU A 171 -9.26 -5.31 -2.60
C LEU A 171 -8.54 -4.11 -2.01
N VAL A 172 -9.31 -3.07 -1.74
CA VAL A 172 -8.81 -1.85 -1.11
C VAL A 172 -9.44 -1.74 0.28
N LEU A 173 -8.61 -1.87 1.32
CA LEU A 173 -9.01 -1.65 2.71
C LEU A 173 -8.46 -0.30 3.16
N GLU A 174 -9.34 0.68 3.37
CA GLU A 174 -8.94 2.03 3.73
C GLU A 174 -9.97 2.72 4.62
N PHE A 175 -9.50 3.66 5.44
CA PHE A 175 -10.38 4.55 6.20
C PHE A 175 -11.10 5.51 5.25
N SER A 176 -12.41 5.57 5.38
CA SER A 176 -13.26 6.48 4.62
C SER A 176 -14.18 7.26 5.54
N LYS A 177 -14.63 8.42 5.09
CA LYS A 177 -15.73 9.12 5.76
C LYS A 177 -16.98 8.25 5.62
N CYS A 178 -17.64 7.93 6.75
CA CYS A 178 -18.95 7.30 6.68
C CYS A 178 -19.90 8.20 5.89
N ALA A 179 -20.64 7.64 4.93
CA ALA A 179 -21.76 8.34 4.35
C ALA A 179 -22.69 8.74 5.50
N PRO A 180 -23.28 9.95 5.50
CA PRO A 180 -24.21 10.39 6.54
C PRO A 180 -25.52 9.59 6.43
N LEU A 181 -25.53 8.37 6.95
CA LEU A 181 -26.69 7.49 7.00
C LEU A 181 -27.52 7.69 8.27
N LEU A 182 -27.15 8.67 9.09
CA LEU A 182 -27.86 9.07 10.28
C LEU A 182 -27.88 10.60 10.37
N LYS A 183 -28.87 11.19 9.74
CA LYS A 183 -29.48 12.46 10.18
C LYS A 183 -30.82 12.15 10.77
#